data_a0b05d58bfd264ea11eccd0f02ed8212
#
_entry.id   a0b05d58bfd264ea11eccd0f02ed8212
#
_cell.length_a   1.000
_cell.length_b   1.000
_cell.length_c   1.000
_cell.angle_alpha   90.00
_cell.angle_beta   90.00
_cell.angle_gamma   90.00
#
_symmetry.space_group_name_H-M   'P 1'
#
loop_
_entity.id
_entity.type
_entity.pdbx_description
1 polymer ?
#
loop_
_entity_poly.entity_id
_entity_poly.type
_entity_poly.pdbx_seq_one_letter_code
_entity_poly.pdbx_strand_id
1 'polypeptide(L)'
;VTNSKVRQVLGSRYTLISATVTDPSAKHLSGCCSGMIPKHHLLFYSYTNDVAVDVEMKGEDVITIVQRDRSYLPPEGEEEIQQAIDLARKDSRIPGGLPQLDGHAILMQPGDGVLWNEPGYGHRVFWVTFSKGLSGNPEYWAVVDLSAQTVLKVEKEDAYP
;
A
#
# COMPACT_ATOMS: atom_id res chain seq x y z
N VAL A 1 -7.39 13.20 5.65
CA VAL A 1 -6.42 14.19 6.18
C VAL A 1 -7.00 15.59 6.03
N THR A 2 -7.16 16.34 7.13
CA THR A 2 -7.71 17.71 7.12
C THR A 2 -6.62 18.78 7.01
N ASN A 3 -5.40 18.48 7.45
CA ASN A 3 -4.30 19.44 7.45
C ASN A 3 -3.85 19.80 6.02
N SER A 4 -3.86 21.10 5.70
CA SER A 4 -3.56 21.59 4.35
C SER A 4 -2.11 21.35 3.91
N LYS A 5 -1.15 21.43 4.84
CA LYS A 5 0.28 21.19 4.54
C LYS A 5 0.51 19.70 4.18
N VAL A 6 -0.12 18.80 4.93
CA VAL A 6 -0.05 17.35 4.64
C VAL A 6 -0.69 17.06 3.28
N ARG A 7 -1.86 17.63 3.00
CA ARG A 7 -2.52 17.48 1.69
C ARG A 7 -1.68 17.99 0.53
N GLN A 8 -1.00 19.12 0.72
CA GLN A 8 -0.13 19.69 -0.33
C GLN A 8 1.02 18.72 -0.68
N VAL A 9 1.59 18.05 0.31
CA VAL A 9 2.69 17.08 0.11
C VAL A 9 2.19 15.76 -0.46
N LEU A 10 1.01 15.29 -0.01
CA LEU A 10 0.43 14.02 -0.48
C LEU A 10 -0.19 14.11 -1.88
N GLY A 11 -0.63 15.29 -2.30
CA GLY A 11 -1.35 15.46 -3.55
C GLY A 11 -2.78 14.93 -3.50
N SER A 12 -3.33 14.61 -4.68
CA SER A 12 -4.74 14.22 -4.82
C SER A 12 -5.02 12.75 -4.51
N ARG A 13 -4.02 11.87 -4.69
CA ARG A 13 -4.15 10.43 -4.50
C ARG A 13 -3.07 9.91 -3.56
N TYR A 14 -3.49 9.35 -2.45
CA TYR A 14 -2.61 8.79 -1.42
C TYR A 14 -3.35 7.72 -0.61
N THR A 15 -2.59 6.88 0.07
CA THR A 15 -3.10 5.92 1.05
C THR A 15 -2.35 6.02 2.37
N LEU A 16 -2.99 5.62 3.46
CA LEU A 16 -2.33 5.45 4.75
C LEU A 16 -1.78 4.01 4.83
N ILE A 17 -0.47 3.91 4.95
CA ILE A 17 0.20 2.61 5.08
C ILE A 17 0.18 2.12 6.52
N SER A 18 0.54 3.00 7.46
CA SER A 18 0.54 2.65 8.87
C SER A 18 0.32 3.86 9.76
N ALA A 19 -0.25 3.60 10.93
CA ALA A 19 -0.39 4.57 12.01
C ALA A 19 0.11 3.94 13.31
N THR A 20 1.08 4.58 13.95
CA THR A 20 1.62 4.15 15.24
C THR A 20 1.50 5.27 16.27
N VAL A 21 1.30 4.88 17.51
CA VAL A 21 1.22 5.81 18.63
C VAL A 21 2.43 5.59 19.52
N THR A 22 3.20 6.65 19.77
CA THR A 22 4.25 6.60 20.77
C THR A 22 3.65 7.04 22.09
N ASP A 23 3.46 6.09 22.98
CA ASP A 23 3.02 6.38 24.35
C ASP A 23 4.19 6.91 25.16
N PRO A 24 4.16 8.19 25.57
CA PRO A 24 5.23 8.75 26.40
C PRO A 24 5.26 8.14 27.79
N SER A 25 4.19 7.47 28.23
CA SER A 25 4.10 6.83 29.57
C SER A 25 4.76 5.47 29.66
N ALA A 26 5.05 4.81 28.54
CA ALA A 26 5.64 3.47 28.53
C ALA A 26 7.05 3.38 29.13
N LYS A 27 7.75 4.49 29.36
CA LYS A 27 9.10 4.55 29.93
C LYS A 27 9.17 4.87 31.41
N HIS A 28 8.10 5.34 32.05
CA HIS A 28 8.09 5.69 33.48
C HIS A 28 6.78 5.28 34.16
N LEU A 29 6.76 4.09 34.72
CA LEU A 29 5.72 3.61 35.66
C LEU A 29 5.85 4.26 37.05
N SER A 30 5.95 5.56 37.14
CA SER A 30 5.86 6.23 38.45
C SER A 30 4.91 7.44 38.31
N GLY A 31 3.77 7.28 38.94
CA GLY A 31 2.63 8.14 39.03
C GLY A 31 2.91 9.63 38.91
N CYS A 32 2.05 10.28 38.14
CA CYS A 32 1.86 11.71 37.90
C CYS A 32 2.14 12.15 36.45
N CYS A 33 1.48 11.55 35.47
CA CYS A 33 1.50 12.09 34.10
C CYS A 33 0.11 12.03 33.44
N SER A 34 -0.90 12.50 34.16
CA SER A 34 -2.17 12.89 33.54
C SER A 34 -1.94 14.17 32.74
N GLY A 35 -1.76 14.09 31.44
CA GLY A 35 -1.67 15.27 30.57
C GLY A 35 -0.67 15.19 29.40
N MET A 36 0.07 14.11 29.23
CA MET A 36 0.93 13.97 28.05
C MET A 36 0.10 13.59 26.81
N ILE A 37 0.04 14.50 25.85
CA ILE A 37 -0.61 14.23 24.57
C ILE A 37 0.28 13.24 23.79
N PRO A 38 -0.25 12.08 23.36
CA PRO A 38 0.51 11.10 22.62
C PRO A 38 0.96 11.65 21.26
N LYS A 39 2.10 11.18 20.80
CA LYS A 39 2.57 11.43 19.45
C LYS A 39 2.10 10.31 18.52
N HIS A 40 1.65 10.68 17.35
CA HIS A 40 1.25 9.78 16.30
C HIS A 40 2.25 9.87 15.16
N HIS A 41 2.70 8.72 14.68
CA HIS A 41 3.48 8.59 13.46
C HIS A 41 2.61 7.95 12.40
N LEU A 42 2.40 8.67 11.31
CA LEU A 42 1.60 8.23 10.17
C LEU A 42 2.52 8.09 8.97
N LEU A 43 2.52 6.92 8.36
CA LEU A 43 3.22 6.68 7.11
C LEU A 43 2.20 6.62 5.98
N PHE A 44 2.31 7.55 5.04
CA PHE A 44 1.50 7.59 3.83
C PHE A 44 2.32 7.21 2.61
N TYR A 45 1.66 6.72 1.58
CA TYR A 45 2.20 6.68 0.23
C TYR A 45 1.39 7.61 -0.67
N SER A 46 2.09 8.52 -1.36
CA SER A 46 1.50 9.43 -2.35
C SER A 46 1.65 8.83 -3.73
N TYR A 47 0.56 8.39 -4.34
CA TYR A 47 0.54 7.97 -5.75
C TYR A 47 0.68 9.15 -6.72
N THR A 48 0.38 10.37 -6.27
CA THR A 48 0.54 11.58 -7.08
C THR A 48 2.02 11.89 -7.32
N ASN A 49 2.86 11.62 -6.34
CA ASN A 49 4.28 11.97 -6.36
C ASN A 49 5.20 10.74 -6.36
N ASP A 50 4.64 9.53 -6.28
CA ASP A 50 5.35 8.24 -6.13
C ASP A 50 6.41 8.28 -5.02
N VAL A 51 5.96 8.64 -3.82
CA VAL A 51 6.85 8.82 -2.67
C VAL A 51 6.14 8.50 -1.36
N ALA A 52 6.88 7.91 -0.43
CA ALA A 52 6.40 7.75 0.95
C ALA A 52 6.59 9.03 1.75
N VAL A 53 5.64 9.32 2.63
CA VAL A 53 5.61 10.53 3.45
C VAL A 53 5.35 10.16 4.90
N ASP A 54 6.31 10.46 5.78
CA ASP A 54 6.13 10.39 7.22
C ASP A 54 5.53 11.68 7.75
N VAL A 55 4.53 11.55 8.59
CA VAL A 55 3.91 12.66 9.31
C VAL A 55 3.93 12.36 10.81
N GLU A 56 4.58 13.21 11.58
CA GLU A 56 4.51 13.15 13.03
C GLU A 56 3.50 14.21 13.54
N MET A 57 2.60 13.76 14.41
CA MET A 57 1.57 14.60 15.01
C MET A 57 1.61 14.51 16.52
N LYS A 58 1.19 15.60 17.20
CA LYS A 58 0.91 15.64 18.62
C LYS A 58 -0.49 16.18 18.83
N GLY A 59 -1.42 15.29 19.19
CA GLY A 59 -2.84 15.62 19.12
C GLY A 59 -3.24 15.93 17.66
N GLU A 60 -3.78 17.12 17.41
CA GLU A 60 -4.14 17.59 16.07
C GLU A 60 -3.04 18.36 15.35
N ASP A 61 -1.94 18.69 16.04
CA ASP A 61 -0.85 19.47 15.50
C ASP A 61 0.13 18.60 14.72
N VAL A 62 0.42 19.00 13.50
CA VAL A 62 1.48 18.40 12.68
C VAL A 62 2.82 18.98 13.14
N ILE A 63 3.72 18.10 13.62
CA ILE A 63 5.06 18.47 14.08
C ILE A 63 6.05 18.45 12.94
N THR A 64 6.06 17.34 12.19
CA THR A 64 6.97 17.15 11.05
C THR A 64 6.28 16.49 9.88
N ILE A 65 6.74 16.82 8.66
CA ILE A 65 6.38 16.14 7.42
C ILE A 65 7.69 15.87 6.70
N VAL A 66 7.97 14.61 6.43
CA VAL A 66 9.21 14.18 5.76
C VAL A 66 8.86 13.32 4.56
N GLN A 67 9.25 13.76 3.37
CA GLN A 67 9.24 12.88 2.19
C GLN A 67 10.45 11.96 2.26
N ARG A 68 10.22 10.67 2.07
CA ARG A 68 11.29 9.66 1.98
C ARG A 68 11.94 9.72 0.60
N ASP A 69 13.12 9.13 0.51
CA ASP A 69 13.74 8.90 -0.78
C ASP A 69 12.85 7.96 -1.64
N ARG A 70 12.85 8.16 -2.95
CA ARG A 70 12.05 7.35 -3.88
C ARG A 70 12.44 5.87 -3.93
N SER A 71 13.65 5.54 -3.48
CA SER A 71 14.08 4.14 -3.33
C SER A 71 13.44 3.45 -2.12
N TYR A 72 12.86 4.22 -1.20
CA TYR A 72 12.15 3.66 -0.05
C TYR A 72 10.75 3.23 -0.45
N LEU A 73 10.54 1.92 -0.54
CA LEU A 73 9.24 1.30 -0.77
C LEU A 73 8.66 0.83 0.56
N PRO A 74 7.64 1.50 1.11
CA PRO A 74 7.00 1.05 2.34
C PRO A 74 6.25 -0.27 2.12
N PRO A 75 6.00 -1.06 3.19
CA PRO A 75 5.18 -2.27 3.06
C PRO A 75 3.80 -1.94 2.50
N GLU A 76 3.11 -2.96 2.02
CA GLU A 76 1.72 -2.84 1.57
C GLU A 76 0.75 -2.54 2.73
N GLY A 77 -0.25 -1.72 2.46
CA GLY A 77 -1.39 -1.50 3.32
C GLY A 77 -2.57 -2.42 2.93
N GLU A 78 -3.44 -2.73 3.89
CA GLU A 78 -4.64 -3.58 3.63
C GLU A 78 -5.53 -3.00 2.52
N GLU A 79 -5.72 -1.67 2.50
CA GLU A 79 -6.50 -1.00 1.46
C GLU A 79 -5.86 -1.18 0.07
N GLU A 80 -4.54 -1.17 -0.04
CA GLU A 80 -3.83 -1.37 -1.29
C GLU A 80 -3.99 -2.80 -1.81
N ILE A 81 -3.85 -3.79 -0.92
CA ILE A 81 -4.08 -5.20 -1.23
C ILE A 81 -5.49 -5.38 -1.83
N GLN A 82 -6.51 -4.84 -1.16
CA GLN A 82 -7.88 -4.94 -1.64
C GLN A 82 -8.09 -4.21 -2.96
N GLN A 83 -7.52 -3.01 -3.13
CA GLN A 83 -7.62 -2.26 -4.39
C GLN A 83 -6.96 -3.00 -5.56
N ALA A 84 -5.80 -3.63 -5.34
CA ALA A 84 -5.12 -4.42 -6.37
C ALA A 84 -5.96 -5.63 -6.81
N ILE A 85 -6.54 -6.36 -5.85
CA ILE A 85 -7.45 -7.48 -6.11
C ILE A 85 -8.69 -7.00 -6.89
N ASP A 86 -9.30 -5.90 -6.49
CA ASP A 86 -10.50 -5.37 -7.13
C ASP A 86 -10.23 -4.88 -8.55
N LEU A 87 -9.07 -4.26 -8.80
CA LEU A 87 -8.64 -3.88 -10.14
C LEU A 87 -8.45 -5.11 -11.03
N ALA A 88 -7.72 -6.11 -10.54
CA ALA A 88 -7.51 -7.34 -11.28
C ALA A 88 -8.85 -8.03 -11.61
N ARG A 89 -9.79 -8.12 -10.66
CA ARG A 89 -11.11 -8.75 -10.90
C ARG A 89 -11.96 -8.06 -11.97
N LYS A 90 -11.75 -6.77 -12.19
CA LYS A 90 -12.49 -5.98 -13.20
C LYS A 90 -11.88 -6.10 -14.60
N ASP A 91 -10.69 -6.67 -14.72
CA ASP A 91 -10.04 -6.82 -16.01
C ASP A 91 -10.75 -7.88 -16.85
N SER A 92 -11.07 -7.52 -18.10
CA SER A 92 -11.83 -8.39 -19.00
C SER A 92 -11.10 -9.69 -19.41
N ARG A 93 -9.79 -9.74 -19.20
CA ARG A 93 -8.98 -10.95 -19.44
C ARG A 93 -9.18 -11.99 -18.34
N ILE A 94 -9.71 -11.60 -17.18
CA ILE A 94 -10.08 -12.52 -16.12
C ILE A 94 -11.53 -12.92 -16.32
N PRO A 95 -11.85 -14.22 -16.50
CA PRO A 95 -13.22 -14.66 -16.73
C PRO A 95 -14.16 -14.26 -15.60
N GLY A 96 -15.34 -13.74 -15.95
CA GLY A 96 -16.34 -13.21 -15.00
C GLY A 96 -16.98 -14.23 -14.04
N GLY A 97 -16.44 -15.43 -13.96
CA GLY A 97 -16.85 -16.50 -13.02
C GLY A 97 -16.01 -16.60 -11.75
N LEU A 98 -15.12 -15.63 -11.48
CA LEU A 98 -14.18 -15.65 -10.36
C LEU A 98 -14.66 -15.08 -9.00
N PRO A 99 -15.95 -14.73 -8.75
CA PRO A 99 -16.37 -14.39 -7.39
C PRO A 99 -16.13 -15.51 -6.37
N GLN A 100 -15.88 -16.75 -6.86
CA GLN A 100 -15.63 -17.93 -6.02
C GLN A 100 -14.13 -18.16 -5.73
N LEU A 101 -13.23 -17.40 -6.35
CA LEU A 101 -11.80 -17.50 -6.07
C LEU A 101 -11.37 -16.44 -5.06
N ASP A 102 -10.59 -16.88 -4.09
CA ASP A 102 -9.95 -15.98 -3.14
C ASP A 102 -8.81 -15.23 -3.83
N GLY A 103 -8.80 -13.91 -3.67
CA GLY A 103 -7.74 -13.06 -4.20
C GLY A 103 -6.70 -12.80 -3.13
N HIS A 104 -5.42 -12.90 -3.51
CA HIS A 104 -4.28 -12.53 -2.68
C HIS A 104 -3.40 -11.57 -3.47
N ALA A 105 -2.87 -10.56 -2.81
CA ALA A 105 -1.96 -9.61 -3.44
C ALA A 105 -0.75 -9.36 -2.55
N ILE A 106 0.42 -9.26 -3.17
CA ILE A 106 1.67 -8.89 -2.51
C ILE A 106 2.34 -7.79 -3.30
N LEU A 107 2.98 -6.86 -2.58
CA LEU A 107 3.76 -5.79 -3.20
C LEU A 107 5.03 -6.37 -3.82
N MET A 108 5.25 -6.08 -5.11
CA MET A 108 6.48 -6.43 -5.81
C MET A 108 7.61 -5.47 -5.41
N GLN A 109 8.79 -6.01 -5.17
CA GLN A 109 9.96 -5.17 -4.93
C GLN A 109 10.45 -4.54 -6.24
N PRO A 110 11.09 -3.37 -6.21
CA PRO A 110 11.71 -2.78 -7.38
C PRO A 110 12.69 -3.78 -8.02
N GLY A 111 12.50 -4.07 -9.28
CA GLY A 111 13.28 -5.09 -10.00
C GLY A 111 12.59 -6.44 -10.19
N ASP A 112 11.50 -6.73 -9.46
CA ASP A 112 10.74 -7.97 -9.59
C ASP A 112 9.71 -7.93 -10.74
N GLY A 113 10.05 -7.34 -11.87
CA GLY A 113 9.17 -7.33 -13.04
C GLY A 113 9.04 -5.99 -13.76
N VAL A 114 9.59 -4.91 -13.17
CA VAL A 114 9.70 -3.60 -13.81
C VAL A 114 11.15 -3.18 -13.80
N LEU A 115 11.77 -3.10 -14.98
CA LEU A 115 13.15 -2.66 -15.10
C LEU A 115 13.28 -1.15 -14.82
N TRP A 116 14.43 -0.71 -14.35
CA TRP A 116 14.71 0.68 -13.97
C TRP A 116 14.44 1.72 -15.09
N ASN A 117 14.40 1.29 -16.34
CA ASN A 117 14.15 2.11 -17.53
C ASN A 117 12.70 1.97 -18.07
N GLU A 118 11.86 1.19 -17.43
CA GLU A 118 10.46 0.98 -17.85
C GLU A 118 9.52 1.99 -17.21
N PRO A 119 8.44 2.36 -17.92
CA PRO A 119 7.33 3.09 -17.31
C PRO A 119 6.78 2.29 -16.13
N GLY A 120 6.65 2.95 -14.99
CA GLY A 120 6.19 2.27 -13.76
C GLY A 120 7.31 1.84 -12.81
N TYR A 121 8.58 2.03 -13.16
CA TYR A 121 9.65 1.87 -12.18
C TYR A 121 9.46 2.85 -11.02
N GLY A 122 9.42 2.32 -9.80
CA GLY A 122 9.10 3.08 -8.59
C GLY A 122 7.61 3.19 -8.30
N HIS A 123 6.73 2.71 -9.19
CA HIS A 123 5.31 2.58 -8.89
C HIS A 123 5.03 1.48 -7.85
N ARG A 124 3.86 1.56 -7.24
CA ARG A 124 3.31 0.51 -6.38
C ARG A 124 2.72 -0.59 -7.25
N VAL A 125 3.51 -1.62 -7.52
CA VAL A 125 3.11 -2.75 -8.37
C VAL A 125 2.84 -3.97 -7.52
N PHE A 126 1.72 -4.64 -7.77
CA PHE A 126 1.26 -5.81 -7.02
C PHE A 126 1.20 -7.04 -7.90
N TRP A 127 1.68 -8.14 -7.36
CA TRP A 127 1.38 -9.49 -7.86
C TRP A 127 0.08 -9.97 -7.22
N VAL A 128 -0.92 -10.25 -8.03
CA VAL A 128 -2.24 -10.70 -7.57
C VAL A 128 -2.48 -12.11 -8.05
N THR A 129 -2.90 -12.99 -7.16
CA THR A 129 -3.26 -14.39 -7.49
C THR A 129 -4.71 -14.66 -7.12
N PHE A 130 -5.33 -15.56 -7.86
CA PHE A 130 -6.69 -16.05 -7.61
C PHE A 130 -6.69 -17.56 -7.50
N SER A 131 -7.12 -18.11 -6.36
CA SER A 131 -7.12 -19.53 -6.07
C SER A 131 -8.43 -20.01 -5.44
N LYS A 132 -8.71 -21.32 -5.52
CA LYS A 132 -9.80 -21.95 -4.77
C LYS A 132 -9.36 -22.20 -3.33
N GLY A 133 -9.78 -21.33 -2.42
CA GLY A 133 -9.41 -21.41 -1.01
C GLY A 133 -7.96 -20.98 -0.74
N LEU A 134 -7.63 -20.81 0.53
CA LEU A 134 -6.35 -20.26 1.01
C LEU A 134 -5.11 -21.12 0.67
N SER A 135 -5.30 -22.39 0.40
CA SER A 135 -4.21 -23.34 0.11
C SER A 135 -4.26 -23.91 -1.31
N GLY A 136 -5.17 -23.41 -2.14
CA GLY A 136 -5.30 -23.83 -3.54
C GLY A 136 -4.16 -23.29 -4.40
N ASN A 137 -3.76 -24.04 -5.44
CA ASN A 137 -2.89 -23.51 -6.47
C ASN A 137 -3.60 -22.34 -7.17
N PRO A 138 -2.87 -21.26 -7.51
CA PRO A 138 -3.43 -20.17 -8.29
C PRO A 138 -4.01 -20.68 -9.62
N GLU A 139 -5.21 -20.26 -9.99
CA GLU A 139 -5.79 -20.49 -11.31
C GLU A 139 -5.47 -19.37 -12.28
N TYR A 140 -5.34 -18.15 -11.74
CA TYR A 140 -4.98 -16.96 -12.48
C TYR A 140 -4.04 -16.10 -11.65
N TRP A 141 -3.20 -15.34 -12.33
CA TRP A 141 -2.44 -14.27 -11.71
C TRP A 141 -2.43 -13.01 -12.59
N ALA A 142 -2.22 -11.89 -11.96
CA ALA A 142 -2.16 -10.59 -12.59
C ALA A 142 -1.04 -9.74 -12.00
N VAL A 143 -0.52 -8.82 -12.80
CA VAL A 143 0.36 -7.74 -12.34
C VAL A 143 -0.43 -6.44 -12.41
N VAL A 144 -0.56 -5.76 -11.28
CA VAL A 144 -1.38 -4.55 -11.13
C VAL A 144 -0.50 -3.38 -10.70
N ASP A 145 -0.49 -2.33 -11.50
CA ASP A 145 0.13 -1.05 -11.16
C ASP A 145 -0.92 -0.16 -10.48
N LEU A 146 -0.84 -0.03 -9.15
CA LEU A 146 -1.74 0.83 -8.39
C LEU A 146 -1.45 2.31 -8.60
N SER A 147 -0.20 2.69 -8.86
CA SER A 147 0.14 4.09 -9.16
C SER A 147 -0.57 4.56 -10.43
N ALA A 148 -0.55 3.74 -11.48
CA ALA A 148 -1.23 4.02 -12.75
C ALA A 148 -2.69 3.56 -12.80
N GLN A 149 -3.16 2.78 -11.82
CA GLN A 149 -4.49 2.14 -11.79
C GLN A 149 -4.76 1.26 -13.01
N THR A 150 -3.78 0.47 -13.42
CA THR A 150 -3.85 -0.40 -14.59
C THR A 150 -3.45 -1.83 -14.27
N VAL A 151 -4.03 -2.77 -15.02
CA VAL A 151 -3.62 -4.17 -14.99
C VAL A 151 -2.65 -4.40 -16.15
N LEU A 152 -1.37 -4.57 -15.82
CA LEU A 152 -0.30 -4.71 -16.79
C LEU A 152 -0.33 -6.08 -17.47
N LYS A 153 -0.54 -7.14 -16.69
CA LYS A 153 -0.49 -8.52 -17.16
C LYS A 153 -1.56 -9.36 -16.50
N VAL A 154 -2.12 -10.30 -17.22
CA VAL A 154 -2.98 -11.37 -16.71
C VAL A 154 -2.58 -12.65 -17.39
N GLU A 155 -2.39 -13.72 -16.64
CA GLU A 155 -2.17 -15.06 -17.15
C GLU A 155 -3.01 -16.08 -16.38
N LYS A 156 -3.40 -17.14 -17.10
CA LYS A 156 -3.95 -18.33 -16.50
C LYS A 156 -2.80 -19.25 -16.15
N GLU A 157 -2.80 -19.76 -14.92
CA GLU A 157 -1.86 -20.82 -14.56
C GLU A 157 -2.29 -22.09 -15.28
N ASP A 158 -1.48 -22.55 -16.21
CA ASP A 158 -1.71 -23.85 -16.82
C ASP A 158 -1.49 -24.92 -15.76
N ALA A 159 -2.50 -25.74 -15.52
CA ALA A 159 -2.36 -26.87 -14.62
C ALA A 159 -1.13 -27.68 -15.06
N TYR A 160 -0.12 -27.74 -14.21
CA TYR A 160 1.03 -28.62 -14.42
C TYR A 160 0.47 -30.02 -14.66
N PRO A 161 0.90 -30.69 -15.75
CA PRO A 161 0.46 -32.05 -16.05
C PRO A 161 0.88 -33.03 -14.97
#